data_30127bb9962e04e97d1ca4a70b6762b0
#
_entry.id   30127bb9962e04e97d1ca4a70b6762b0
#
_cell.length_a   1.000
_cell.length_b   1.000
_cell.length_c   1.000
_cell.angle_alpha   90.00
_cell.angle_beta   90.00
_cell.angle_gamma   90.00
#
_symmetry.space_group_name_H-M   'P 1'
#
loop_
_entity.id
_entity.type
_entity.pdbx_description
1 polymer ?
#
loop_
_entity_poly.entity_id
_entity_poly.type
_entity_poly.pdbx_seq_one_letter_code
_entity_poly.pdbx_strand_id
1 'polypeptide(L)'
;DKEEMLAALHEAQDKGTTFDAERYVNCWPAKKHDHFLIPAGTIHCSGKNSMVLEVSATPYIFTFKLWDWGRLGLDGRPRPVHLKHGEKVIQWDRTTGWVQENLLNQFSVLEQEDGYCVEHTGLHEREFIETKRDTLQKEHLFAGVGSVQMCNLIDGEGAVISSPKSAFSPFTVHYAE
;
A
#
# COMPACT_ATOMS: atom_id res chain seq x y z
N ASP A 1 3.43 -13.31 -20.42
CA ASP A 1 3.97 -12.69 -21.66
C ASP A 1 3.44 -11.26 -21.77
N LYS A 2 4.34 -10.29 -21.99
CA LYS A 2 4.04 -8.85 -22.04
C LYS A 2 3.11 -8.50 -23.20
N GLU A 3 3.44 -8.98 -24.38
CA GLU A 3 2.73 -8.67 -25.61
C GLU A 3 1.31 -9.25 -25.57
N GLU A 4 1.18 -10.46 -25.05
CA GLU A 4 -0.11 -11.12 -24.85
C GLU A 4 -1.00 -10.38 -23.86
N MET A 5 -0.43 -9.95 -22.72
CA MET A 5 -1.16 -9.20 -21.71
C MET A 5 -1.66 -7.86 -22.25
N LEU A 6 -0.79 -7.11 -22.95
CA LEU A 6 -1.17 -5.83 -23.54
C LEU A 6 -2.26 -6.01 -24.62
N ALA A 7 -2.12 -7.01 -25.49
CA ALA A 7 -3.13 -7.31 -26.49
C ALA A 7 -4.49 -7.64 -25.86
N ALA A 8 -4.50 -8.43 -24.79
CA ALA A 8 -5.73 -8.77 -24.06
C ALA A 8 -6.36 -7.56 -23.37
N LEU A 9 -5.55 -6.66 -22.82
CA LEU A 9 -6.04 -5.40 -22.21
C LEU A 9 -6.64 -4.46 -23.26
N HIS A 10 -6.00 -4.30 -24.41
CA HIS A 10 -6.54 -3.50 -25.52
C HIS A 10 -7.83 -4.11 -26.07
N GLU A 11 -7.86 -5.41 -26.27
CA GLU A 11 -9.06 -6.10 -26.73
C GLU A 11 -10.22 -5.91 -25.75
N ALA A 12 -9.97 -6.06 -24.44
CA ALA A 12 -10.99 -5.86 -23.41
C ALA A 12 -11.52 -4.41 -23.40
N GLN A 13 -10.62 -3.43 -23.58
CA GLN A 13 -11.01 -2.02 -23.67
C GLN A 13 -11.84 -1.72 -24.92
N ASP A 14 -11.37 -2.15 -26.09
CA ASP A 14 -11.98 -1.82 -27.38
C ASP A 14 -13.34 -2.50 -27.59
N LYS A 15 -13.46 -3.74 -27.11
CA LYS A 15 -14.70 -4.55 -27.25
C LYS A 15 -15.61 -4.46 -26.03
N GLY A 16 -15.19 -3.84 -24.93
CA GLY A 16 -15.93 -3.81 -23.67
C GLY A 16 -16.09 -5.20 -23.02
N THR A 17 -15.14 -6.10 -23.24
CA THR A 17 -15.16 -7.47 -22.71
C THR A 17 -14.39 -7.57 -21.40
N THR A 18 -14.50 -8.70 -20.71
CA THR A 18 -13.77 -8.95 -19.47
C THR A 18 -12.30 -9.29 -19.78
N PHE A 19 -11.40 -8.70 -19.01
CA PHE A 19 -9.99 -9.07 -18.97
C PHE A 19 -9.76 -10.08 -17.84
N ASP A 20 -9.17 -11.22 -18.16
CA ASP A 20 -8.80 -12.25 -17.19
C ASP A 20 -7.49 -11.85 -16.50
N ALA A 21 -7.59 -11.06 -15.42
CA ALA A 21 -6.43 -10.53 -14.71
C ALA A 21 -5.59 -11.65 -14.07
N GLU A 22 -6.23 -12.71 -13.55
CA GLU A 22 -5.54 -13.80 -12.83
C GLU A 22 -4.62 -14.63 -13.75
N ARG A 23 -4.84 -14.59 -15.05
CA ARG A 23 -3.94 -15.19 -16.03
C ARG A 23 -2.57 -14.49 -16.09
N TYR A 24 -2.53 -13.19 -15.79
CA TYR A 24 -1.35 -12.35 -16.00
C TYR A 24 -0.70 -11.83 -14.73
N VAL A 25 -1.43 -11.82 -13.62
CA VAL A 25 -0.93 -11.33 -12.34
C VAL A 25 -1.09 -12.38 -11.25
N ASN A 26 -0.14 -12.41 -10.32
CA ASN A 26 -0.20 -13.33 -9.19
C ASN A 26 -1.26 -12.91 -8.18
N CYS A 27 -1.97 -13.88 -7.61
CA CYS A 27 -2.79 -13.70 -6.42
C CYS A 27 -2.00 -14.14 -5.19
N TRP A 28 -1.69 -13.20 -4.32
CA TRP A 28 -1.02 -13.47 -3.05
C TRP A 28 -2.06 -13.48 -1.93
N PRO A 29 -2.21 -14.58 -1.18
CA PRO A 29 -3.07 -14.58 0.00
C PRO A 29 -2.52 -13.59 1.03
N ALA A 30 -3.37 -12.69 1.49
CA ALA A 30 -3.02 -11.68 2.49
C ALA A 30 -3.73 -11.95 3.81
N LYS A 31 -3.05 -11.69 4.90
CA LYS A 31 -3.57 -11.71 6.26
C LYS A 31 -3.32 -10.37 6.95
N LYS A 32 -3.94 -10.17 8.10
CA LYS A 32 -3.77 -8.96 8.91
C LYS A 32 -2.28 -8.67 9.13
N HIS A 33 -1.89 -7.42 8.93
CA HIS A 33 -0.53 -6.89 9.05
C HIS A 33 0.48 -7.32 7.99
N ASP A 34 0.07 -8.06 6.97
CA ASP A 34 0.96 -8.22 5.81
C ASP A 34 1.25 -6.86 5.19
N HIS A 35 2.47 -6.70 4.75
CA HIS A 35 2.97 -5.47 4.13
C HIS A 35 3.39 -5.73 2.68
N PHE A 36 3.05 -4.77 1.82
CA PHE A 36 3.39 -4.80 0.41
C PHE A 36 4.05 -3.47 0.04
N LEU A 37 5.35 -3.50 -0.22
CA LEU A 37 6.09 -2.33 -0.69
C LEU A 37 5.96 -2.23 -2.20
N ILE A 38 5.21 -1.25 -2.70
CA ILE A 38 4.83 -1.17 -4.12
C ILE A 38 5.47 0.05 -4.78
N PRO A 39 6.66 -0.06 -5.39
CA PRO A 39 7.27 1.04 -6.13
C PRO A 39 6.48 1.36 -7.41
N ALA A 40 6.56 2.61 -7.86
CA ALA A 40 5.90 3.06 -9.08
C ALA A 40 6.20 2.16 -10.29
N GLY A 41 5.20 1.92 -11.13
CA GLY A 41 5.29 1.04 -12.30
C GLY A 41 5.05 -0.45 -12.00
N THR A 42 4.73 -0.82 -10.77
CA THR A 42 4.34 -2.18 -10.41
C THR A 42 2.84 -2.36 -10.57
N ILE A 43 2.43 -3.34 -11.37
CA ILE A 43 1.01 -3.71 -11.54
C ILE A 43 0.50 -4.32 -10.24
N HIS A 44 -0.56 -3.75 -9.68
CA HIS A 44 -1.13 -4.22 -8.42
C HIS A 44 -2.60 -3.87 -8.27
N CYS A 45 -3.28 -4.60 -7.43
CA CYS A 45 -4.60 -4.29 -6.89
C CYS A 45 -4.84 -5.05 -5.59
N SER A 46 -5.81 -4.63 -4.80
CA SER A 46 -6.30 -5.41 -3.67
C SER A 46 -7.46 -6.32 -4.09
N GLY A 47 -7.52 -7.51 -3.53
CA GLY A 47 -8.63 -8.44 -3.72
C GLY A 47 -9.86 -8.07 -2.89
N LYS A 48 -10.95 -8.81 -3.10
CA LYS A 48 -12.18 -8.68 -2.30
C LYS A 48 -11.91 -9.02 -0.83
N ASN A 49 -12.72 -8.45 0.05
CA ASN A 49 -12.65 -8.66 1.51
C ASN A 49 -11.31 -8.24 2.15
N SER A 50 -10.59 -7.31 1.50
CA SER A 50 -9.36 -6.73 2.02
C SER A 50 -9.59 -5.27 2.38
N MET A 51 -9.21 -4.90 3.59
CA MET A 51 -9.04 -3.50 3.99
C MET A 51 -7.56 -3.17 3.95
N VAL A 52 -7.21 -2.07 3.31
CA VAL A 52 -5.83 -1.68 3.06
C VAL A 52 -5.59 -0.29 3.63
N LEU A 53 -4.53 -0.15 4.43
CA LEU A 53 -3.96 1.15 4.73
C LEU A 53 -2.89 1.44 3.68
N GLU A 54 -3.14 2.41 2.81
CA GLU A 54 -2.19 2.88 1.81
C GLU A 54 -1.46 4.12 2.35
N VAL A 55 -0.13 4.02 2.43
CA VAL A 55 0.75 5.16 2.69
C VAL A 55 1.50 5.45 1.40
N SER A 56 1.18 6.56 0.76
CA SER A 56 1.65 6.87 -0.58
C SER A 56 2.52 8.13 -0.59
N ALA A 57 3.67 8.06 -1.24
CA ALA A 57 4.61 9.17 -1.43
C ALA A 57 4.34 9.97 -2.70
N THR A 58 3.10 10.07 -3.12
CA THR A 58 2.72 10.83 -4.31
C THR A 58 2.26 12.24 -3.93
N PRO A 59 2.69 13.28 -4.67
CA PRO A 59 2.22 14.65 -4.42
C PRO A 59 0.75 14.86 -4.81
N TYR A 60 0.14 13.93 -5.53
CA TYR A 60 -1.25 13.93 -5.97
C TYR A 60 -1.73 12.49 -6.18
N ILE A 61 -3.03 12.28 -6.11
CA ILE A 61 -3.65 10.99 -6.45
C ILE A 61 -3.45 10.75 -7.94
N PHE A 62 -2.46 9.95 -8.30
CA PHE A 62 -2.12 9.65 -9.66
C PHE A 62 -1.99 8.15 -9.86
N THR A 63 -2.98 7.57 -10.53
CA THR A 63 -3.04 6.13 -10.80
C THR A 63 -3.40 5.90 -12.25
N PHE A 64 -2.59 5.14 -12.98
CA PHE A 64 -2.97 4.61 -14.28
C PHE A 64 -3.74 3.31 -14.08
N LYS A 65 -5.03 3.33 -14.34
CA LYS A 65 -5.84 2.12 -14.35
C LYS A 65 -5.66 1.39 -15.66
N LEU A 66 -5.14 0.17 -15.59
CA LEU A 66 -5.04 -0.73 -16.73
C LEU A 66 -6.33 -1.47 -16.98
N TRP A 67 -7.03 -1.84 -15.90
CA TRP A 67 -8.32 -2.53 -15.89
C TRP A 67 -9.12 -2.12 -14.65
N ASP A 68 -10.43 -2.02 -14.74
CA ASP A 68 -11.29 -1.64 -13.61
C ASP A 68 -12.57 -2.52 -13.52
N TRP A 69 -12.49 -3.77 -13.92
CA TRP A 69 -13.57 -4.77 -13.84
C TRP A 69 -14.91 -4.32 -14.46
N GLY A 70 -14.89 -3.43 -15.44
CA GLY A 70 -16.11 -2.89 -16.05
C GLY A 70 -16.96 -2.06 -15.10
N ARG A 71 -16.41 -1.60 -13.96
CA ARG A 71 -17.15 -0.78 -12.98
C ARG A 71 -17.66 0.49 -13.61
N LEU A 72 -18.92 0.82 -13.27
CA LEU A 72 -19.57 2.04 -13.75
C LEU A 72 -19.28 3.22 -12.79
N GLY A 73 -19.15 4.39 -13.38
CA GLY A 73 -19.15 5.66 -12.65
C GLY A 73 -20.57 6.05 -12.22
N LEU A 74 -20.69 7.16 -11.53
CA LEU A 74 -21.98 7.72 -11.12
C LEU A 74 -22.87 8.13 -12.32
N ASP A 75 -22.26 8.35 -13.46
CA ASP A 75 -22.91 8.67 -14.74
C ASP A 75 -23.41 7.43 -15.49
N GLY A 76 -23.27 6.24 -14.91
CA GLY A 76 -23.65 4.96 -15.52
C GLY A 76 -22.75 4.49 -16.65
N ARG A 77 -21.60 5.13 -16.88
CA ARG A 77 -20.63 4.74 -17.90
C ARG A 77 -19.47 3.98 -17.29
N PRO A 78 -18.78 3.11 -18.05
CA PRO A 78 -17.56 2.48 -17.59
C PRO A 78 -16.55 3.54 -17.12
N ARG A 79 -15.92 3.27 -15.97
CA ARG A 79 -14.89 4.17 -15.44
C ARG A 79 -13.69 4.18 -16.39
N PRO A 80 -13.04 5.35 -16.58
CA PRO A 80 -11.95 5.45 -17.53
C PRO A 80 -10.74 4.60 -17.11
N VAL A 81 -10.16 3.91 -18.08
CA VAL A 81 -8.85 3.26 -17.97
C VAL A 81 -7.80 4.07 -18.75
N HIS A 82 -6.54 3.93 -18.35
CA HIS A 82 -5.45 4.77 -18.84
C HIS A 82 -4.36 3.94 -19.55
N LEU A 83 -4.79 2.96 -20.34
CA LEU A 83 -3.92 1.94 -20.92
C LEU A 83 -2.78 2.57 -21.75
N LYS A 84 -3.10 3.51 -22.63
CA LYS A 84 -2.10 4.22 -23.48
C LYS A 84 -0.96 4.87 -22.70
N HIS A 85 -1.21 5.30 -21.46
CA HIS A 85 -0.20 5.91 -20.60
C HIS A 85 0.42 4.87 -19.66
N GLY A 86 -0.42 4.01 -19.07
CA GLY A 86 -0.01 3.00 -18.11
C GLY A 86 0.99 2.01 -18.70
N GLU A 87 0.75 1.51 -19.91
CA GLU A 87 1.65 0.56 -20.59
C GLU A 87 3.10 1.04 -20.74
N LYS A 88 3.30 2.37 -20.75
CA LYS A 88 4.63 2.99 -20.92
C LYS A 88 5.43 3.06 -19.63
N VAL A 89 4.79 2.93 -18.48
CA VAL A 89 5.43 3.06 -17.16
C VAL A 89 5.55 1.72 -16.43
N ILE A 90 4.97 0.65 -16.96
CA ILE A 90 5.07 -0.68 -16.36
C ILE A 90 6.53 -1.15 -16.37
N GLN A 91 6.99 -1.61 -15.20
CA GLN A 91 8.28 -2.26 -15.04
C GLN A 91 8.09 -3.76 -15.24
N TRP A 92 8.40 -4.24 -16.42
CA TRP A 92 8.11 -5.62 -16.86
C TRP A 92 9.04 -6.68 -16.27
N ASP A 93 10.13 -6.28 -15.67
CA ASP A 93 11.07 -7.12 -14.93
C ASP A 93 10.57 -7.55 -13.56
N ARG A 94 9.51 -6.92 -13.05
CA ARG A 94 8.91 -7.22 -11.75
C ARG A 94 7.98 -8.44 -11.82
N THR A 95 8.60 -9.58 -12.09
CA THR A 95 7.91 -10.88 -12.17
C THR A 95 7.77 -11.54 -10.80
N THR A 96 7.25 -12.76 -10.75
CA THR A 96 6.95 -13.50 -9.51
C THR A 96 8.13 -13.54 -8.52
N GLY A 97 9.33 -13.89 -8.99
CA GLY A 97 10.52 -13.96 -8.12
C GLY A 97 10.89 -12.59 -7.55
N TRP A 98 10.90 -11.57 -8.40
CA TRP A 98 11.17 -10.20 -7.96
C TRP A 98 10.17 -9.72 -6.88
N VAL A 99 8.89 -10.02 -7.05
CA VAL A 99 7.84 -9.67 -6.09
C VAL A 99 8.07 -10.34 -4.74
N GLN A 100 8.41 -11.63 -4.75
CA GLN A 100 8.69 -12.37 -3.52
C GLN A 100 9.89 -11.82 -2.76
N GLU A 101 10.92 -11.40 -3.47
CA GLU A 101 12.17 -10.91 -2.89
C GLU A 101 12.11 -9.44 -2.48
N ASN A 102 11.23 -8.64 -3.11
CA ASN A 102 11.28 -7.17 -2.96
C ASN A 102 10.00 -6.53 -2.46
N LEU A 103 8.84 -7.18 -2.56
CA LEU A 103 7.56 -6.57 -2.20
C LEU A 103 6.90 -7.16 -0.97
N LEU A 104 6.93 -8.50 -0.83
CA LEU A 104 6.13 -9.19 0.17
C LEU A 104 6.84 -9.16 1.52
N ASN A 105 6.24 -8.48 2.51
CA ASN A 105 6.73 -8.45 3.87
C ASN A 105 8.24 -8.09 4.00
N GLN A 106 8.68 -7.17 3.14
CA GLN A 106 10.05 -6.67 3.17
C GLN A 106 10.18 -5.59 4.25
N PHE A 107 10.46 -6.02 5.46
CA PHE A 107 10.70 -5.14 6.60
C PHE A 107 11.90 -5.61 7.42
N SER A 108 12.52 -4.70 8.14
CA SER A 108 13.64 -4.98 9.04
C SER A 108 13.31 -4.53 10.46
N VAL A 109 13.73 -5.30 11.45
CA VAL A 109 13.62 -4.91 12.84
C VAL A 109 14.69 -3.87 13.15
N LEU A 110 14.28 -2.68 13.57
CA LEU A 110 15.16 -1.60 13.99
C LEU A 110 15.47 -1.68 15.48
N GLU A 111 14.47 -2.04 16.29
CA GLU A 111 14.57 -2.11 17.74
C GLU A 111 13.68 -3.23 18.27
N GLN A 112 14.18 -3.98 19.21
CA GLN A 112 13.45 -5.06 19.84
C GLN A 112 13.81 -5.14 21.33
N GLU A 113 12.80 -4.93 22.17
CA GLU A 113 12.88 -5.07 23.63
C GLU A 113 11.69 -5.85 24.14
N ASP A 114 11.70 -6.16 25.44
CA ASP A 114 10.54 -6.76 26.09
C ASP A 114 9.33 -5.80 26.05
N GLY A 115 8.26 -6.25 25.39
CA GLY A 115 7.03 -5.47 25.20
C GLY A 115 7.11 -4.32 24.21
N TYR A 116 8.15 -4.25 23.38
CA TYR A 116 8.31 -3.23 22.35
C TYR A 116 9.09 -3.76 21.14
N CYS A 117 8.57 -3.48 19.94
CA CYS A 117 9.25 -3.79 18.69
C CYS A 117 9.00 -2.69 17.67
N VAL A 118 10.05 -2.22 17.02
CA VAL A 118 10.00 -1.29 15.88
C VAL A 118 10.47 -1.98 14.63
N GLU A 119 9.63 -1.98 13.62
CA GLU A 119 9.94 -2.49 12.30
C GLU A 119 9.95 -1.34 11.29
N HIS A 120 10.98 -1.28 10.47
CA HIS A 120 11.02 -0.44 9.29
C HIS A 120 10.28 -1.15 8.17
N THR A 121 9.12 -0.65 7.80
CA THR A 121 8.19 -1.35 6.89
C THR A 121 8.31 -0.90 5.45
N GLY A 122 8.99 0.17 5.17
CA GLY A 122 9.26 0.53 3.80
C GLY A 122 9.73 1.96 3.64
N LEU A 123 10.84 2.06 2.96
CA LEU A 123 11.33 3.24 2.31
C LEU A 123 11.96 2.76 1.01
N HIS A 124 11.32 3.05 -0.10
CA HIS A 124 12.01 2.96 -1.37
C HIS A 124 13.00 4.12 -1.43
N GLU A 125 14.21 3.90 -1.92
CA GLU A 125 15.28 4.93 -1.96
C GLU A 125 14.91 6.25 -2.66
N ARG A 126 13.84 6.24 -3.45
CA ARG A 126 13.29 7.42 -4.15
C ARG A 126 12.13 8.09 -3.41
N GLU A 127 11.71 7.54 -2.29
CA GLU A 127 10.59 8.06 -1.54
C GLU A 127 11.07 9.07 -0.49
N PHE A 128 10.25 10.08 -0.21
CA PHE A 128 10.55 11.12 0.78
C PHE A 128 9.84 10.90 2.12
N ILE A 129 9.14 9.77 2.26
CA ILE A 129 8.47 9.34 3.48
C ILE A 129 9.10 8.05 3.99
N GLU A 130 9.16 7.92 5.30
CA GLU A 130 9.57 6.71 6.00
C GLU A 130 8.35 6.13 6.73
N THR A 131 8.19 4.82 6.69
CA THR A 131 7.09 4.12 7.37
C THR A 131 7.67 3.12 8.38
N LYS A 132 7.19 3.21 9.61
CA LYS A 132 7.53 2.27 10.68
C LYS A 132 6.26 1.64 11.23
N ARG A 133 6.40 0.46 11.78
CA ARG A 133 5.38 -0.21 12.57
C ARG A 133 5.92 -0.46 13.97
N ASP A 134 5.23 0.09 14.95
CA ASP A 134 5.58 -0.03 16.36
C ASP A 134 4.58 -0.95 17.03
N THR A 135 5.07 -2.02 17.66
CA THR A 135 4.26 -2.93 18.47
C THR A 135 4.56 -2.67 19.93
N LEU A 136 3.53 -2.23 20.69
CA LEU A 136 3.67 -1.77 22.06
C LEU A 136 2.80 -2.62 22.99
N GLN A 137 3.39 -3.15 24.04
CA GLN A 137 2.67 -3.78 25.18
C GLN A 137 2.82 -2.95 26.47
N LYS A 138 3.56 -1.85 26.41
CA LYS A 138 3.83 -0.93 27.53
C LYS A 138 4.03 0.50 27.00
N GLU A 139 4.17 1.44 27.91
CA GLU A 139 4.52 2.81 27.57
C GLU A 139 5.85 2.89 26.84
N HIS A 140 5.88 3.69 25.78
CA HIS A 140 7.08 3.98 25.02
C HIS A 140 7.19 5.48 24.73
N LEU A 141 8.41 6.02 24.80
CA LEU A 141 8.69 7.42 24.52
C LEU A 141 9.25 7.58 23.11
N PHE A 142 8.45 8.17 22.22
CA PHE A 142 8.90 8.54 20.89
C PHE A 142 9.69 9.85 20.94
N ALA A 143 10.96 9.78 20.53
CA ALA A 143 11.76 10.99 20.37
C ALA A 143 11.31 11.77 19.14
N GLY A 144 11.20 13.09 19.26
CA GLY A 144 10.94 13.95 18.12
C GLY A 144 12.13 13.98 17.16
N VAL A 145 11.88 13.73 15.87
CA VAL A 145 12.91 13.72 14.81
C VAL A 145 12.99 15.01 14.03
N GLY A 146 12.34 16.08 14.50
CA GLY A 146 12.36 17.40 13.85
C GLY A 146 11.53 17.49 12.58
N SER A 147 10.66 16.51 12.33
CA SER A 147 9.74 16.44 11.17
C SER A 147 8.32 16.09 11.61
N VAL A 148 7.38 16.23 10.68
CA VAL A 148 5.98 15.78 10.88
C VAL A 148 5.94 14.26 11.00
N GLN A 149 5.23 13.79 12.00
CA GLN A 149 4.92 12.38 12.20
C GLN A 149 3.40 12.20 12.18
N MET A 150 2.94 11.14 11.51
CA MET A 150 1.56 10.73 11.48
C MET A 150 1.48 9.31 12.05
N CYS A 151 0.65 9.13 13.06
CA CYS A 151 0.45 7.83 13.71
C CYS A 151 -0.96 7.32 13.43
N ASN A 152 -1.07 6.04 13.11
CA ASN A 152 -2.34 5.35 12.96
C ASN A 152 -2.36 4.15 13.91
N LEU A 153 -3.40 4.02 14.70
CA LEU A 153 -3.61 2.83 15.51
C LEU A 153 -4.24 1.74 14.61
N ILE A 154 -3.46 0.72 14.29
CA ILE A 154 -3.85 -0.35 13.35
C ILE A 154 -4.21 -1.67 14.03
N ASP A 155 -4.01 -1.77 15.34
CA ASP A 155 -4.40 -2.92 16.18
C ASP A 155 -4.51 -2.52 17.65
N GLY A 156 -5.20 -3.36 18.46
CA GLY A 156 -5.46 -3.10 19.87
C GLY A 156 -6.79 -2.36 20.08
N GLU A 157 -7.13 -2.10 21.33
CA GLU A 157 -8.39 -1.40 21.70
C GLU A 157 -8.22 0.11 21.67
N GLY A 158 -7.07 0.60 22.11
CA GLY A 158 -6.77 2.02 22.16
C GLY A 158 -5.34 2.32 22.60
N ALA A 159 -4.93 3.57 22.40
CA ALA A 159 -3.66 4.09 22.86
C ALA A 159 -3.85 5.47 23.50
N VAL A 160 -3.20 5.69 24.64
CA VAL A 160 -3.15 7.02 25.27
C VAL A 160 -1.90 7.75 24.79
N ILE A 161 -2.09 8.93 24.23
CA ILE A 161 -1.00 9.78 23.75
C ILE A 161 -0.83 10.94 24.70
N SER A 162 0.38 11.14 25.19
CA SER A 162 0.75 12.26 26.05
C SER A 162 2.10 12.84 25.66
N SER A 163 2.39 14.04 26.14
CA SER A 163 3.72 14.65 25.96
C SER A 163 4.15 15.33 27.24
N PRO A 164 5.34 15.03 27.76
CA PRO A 164 5.84 15.67 28.97
C PRO A 164 6.17 17.16 28.78
N LYS A 165 6.29 17.60 27.54
CA LYS A 165 6.71 18.99 27.19
C LYS A 165 5.63 19.77 26.45
N SER A 166 4.50 19.18 26.13
CA SER A 166 3.45 19.79 25.33
C SER A 166 2.42 20.49 26.21
N ALA A 167 1.82 21.53 25.67
CA ALA A 167 0.66 22.20 26.24
C ALA A 167 -0.65 21.43 26.01
N PHE A 168 -0.66 20.32 25.25
CA PHE A 168 -1.87 19.54 25.07
C PHE A 168 -2.08 18.52 26.20
N SER A 169 -3.33 18.32 26.58
CA SER A 169 -3.72 17.29 27.53
C SER A 169 -3.60 15.89 26.91
N PRO A 170 -3.30 14.86 27.69
CA PRO A 170 -3.37 13.47 27.19
C PRO A 170 -4.72 13.17 26.55
N PHE A 171 -4.72 12.42 25.47
CA PHE A 171 -5.92 11.96 24.79
C PHE A 171 -5.81 10.49 24.39
N THR A 172 -6.96 9.86 24.22
CA THR A 172 -7.02 8.46 23.78
C THR A 172 -7.41 8.39 22.31
N VAL A 173 -6.73 7.54 21.58
CA VAL A 173 -7.10 7.12 20.23
C VAL A 173 -7.65 5.70 20.32
N HIS A 174 -8.80 5.46 19.73
CA HIS A 174 -9.40 4.13 19.67
C HIS A 174 -9.21 3.52 18.29
N TYR A 175 -9.09 2.19 18.26
CA TYR A 175 -9.01 1.46 17.00
C TYR A 175 -10.34 1.56 16.25
N ALA A 176 -10.28 1.84 14.96
CA ALA A 176 -11.43 1.97 14.06
C ALA A 176 -12.38 3.16 14.34
N GLU A 177 -11.91 4.21 15.02
CA GLU A 177 -12.58 5.50 15.11
C GLU A 177 -12.05 6.52 14.11
#